data_6755a351e6277cbe61e973b25d2c2a86
#
_entry.id   6755a351e6277cbe61e973b25d2c2a86
#
_cell.length_a   1.000
_cell.length_b   1.000
_cell.length_c   1.000
_cell.angle_alpha   90.00
_cell.angle_beta   90.00
_cell.angle_gamma   90.00
#
_symmetry.space_group_name_H-M   'P 1'
#
loop_
_entity.id
_entity.type
_entity.pdbx_description
1 polymer ?
#
loop_
_entity_poly.entity_id
_entity_poly.type
_entity_poly.pdbx_seq_one_letter_code
_entity_poly.pdbx_strand_id
1 'polypeptide(L)'
;MPFPAFTSGRLLLVAAAFALLPAPALADFHLCNNTGSRVGIAVGYKDTDGSWVTEGWWNLSARSCETMLKGTLIARFYYIYAIDYDRGGEWSGQAYMCSRDKEFTIKGTHDCLARGFDRTGFFEVDTGEQRAWTVQLTDTAEGPQQRPLTPGTPVLPTPGRQAPSQLPRGPAK
;
A
#
# COMPACT_ATOMS: atom_id res chain seq x y z
N MET A 1 -64.33 34.56 -43.87
CA MET A 1 -62.87 34.43 -43.72
C MET A 1 -62.63 33.96 -42.32
N PRO A 2 -62.29 32.67 -42.09
CA PRO A 2 -61.96 32.16 -40.74
C PRO A 2 -60.47 32.19 -40.50
N PHE A 3 -60.11 32.67 -39.32
CA PHE A 3 -58.67 32.64 -38.80
C PHE A 3 -58.29 31.25 -38.29
N PRO A 4 -57.07 30.78 -38.55
CA PRO A 4 -56.65 29.51 -37.99
C PRO A 4 -56.18 29.66 -36.53
N ALA A 5 -56.60 28.72 -35.71
CA ALA A 5 -56.21 28.59 -34.31
C ALA A 5 -54.72 28.13 -34.17
N PHE A 6 -53.94 28.89 -33.42
CA PHE A 6 -52.60 28.50 -33.01
C PHE A 6 -52.68 27.46 -31.88
N THR A 7 -52.27 26.22 -32.17
CA THR A 7 -52.08 25.17 -31.20
C THR A 7 -50.71 25.35 -30.52
N SER A 8 -50.71 25.72 -29.22
CA SER A 8 -49.54 25.83 -28.37
C SER A 8 -48.96 24.43 -28.10
N GLY A 9 -47.87 24.12 -28.79
CA GLY A 9 -47.08 22.91 -28.47
C GLY A 9 -46.37 23.05 -27.12
N ARG A 10 -46.78 22.23 -26.14
CA ARG A 10 -46.06 22.08 -24.88
C ARG A 10 -44.76 21.31 -25.13
N LEU A 11 -43.64 22.02 -25.04
CA LEU A 11 -42.29 21.43 -25.05
C LEU A 11 -42.05 20.71 -23.69
N LEU A 12 -42.15 19.39 -23.69
CA LEU A 12 -41.76 18.56 -22.54
C LEU A 12 -40.23 18.49 -22.47
N LEU A 13 -39.62 19.25 -21.56
CA LEU A 13 -38.23 19.13 -21.18
C LEU A 13 -38.08 17.84 -20.35
N VAL A 14 -37.61 16.77 -20.98
CA VAL A 14 -37.15 15.54 -20.29
C VAL A 14 -35.80 15.84 -19.70
N ALA A 15 -35.73 16.16 -18.41
CA ALA A 15 -34.49 16.24 -17.64
C ALA A 15 -33.98 14.84 -17.45
N ALA A 16 -32.96 14.44 -18.22
CA ALA A 16 -32.23 13.20 -18.00
C ALA A 16 -31.38 13.35 -16.73
N ALA A 17 -31.87 12.83 -15.61
CA ALA A 17 -31.09 12.68 -14.38
C ALA A 17 -30.02 11.60 -14.61
N PHE A 18 -28.78 12.00 -14.90
CA PHE A 18 -27.63 11.13 -14.87
C PHE A 18 -27.38 10.72 -13.41
N ALA A 19 -27.82 9.52 -13.05
CA ALA A 19 -27.48 8.90 -11.78
C ALA A 19 -25.96 8.62 -11.79
N LEU A 20 -25.20 9.43 -11.05
CA LEU A 20 -23.79 9.16 -10.70
C LEU A 20 -23.77 7.90 -9.82
N LEU A 21 -23.65 6.74 -10.45
CA LEU A 21 -23.38 5.49 -9.72
C LEU A 21 -21.97 5.60 -9.15
N PRO A 22 -21.78 5.46 -7.81
CA PRO A 22 -20.45 5.38 -7.23
C PRO A 22 -19.74 4.14 -7.81
N ALA A 23 -18.62 4.35 -8.48
CA ALA A 23 -17.76 3.24 -8.89
C ALA A 23 -17.32 2.47 -7.64
N PRO A 24 -17.35 1.13 -7.63
CA PRO A 24 -16.84 0.34 -6.52
C PRO A 24 -15.36 0.70 -6.33
N ALA A 25 -15.00 1.25 -5.19
CA ALA A 25 -13.62 1.43 -4.82
C ALA A 25 -12.99 0.03 -4.71
N LEU A 26 -11.95 -0.25 -5.50
CA LEU A 26 -11.20 -1.48 -5.38
C LEU A 26 -10.56 -1.51 -4.00
N ALA A 27 -10.95 -2.49 -3.21
CA ALA A 27 -10.50 -2.66 -1.84
C ALA A 27 -9.31 -3.62 -1.83
N ASP A 28 -8.13 -3.15 -2.23
CA ASP A 28 -6.94 -3.94 -2.42
C ASP A 28 -5.80 -3.49 -1.49
N PHE A 29 -4.81 -4.34 -1.30
CA PHE A 29 -3.54 -3.98 -0.68
C PHE A 29 -2.51 -3.71 -1.77
N HIS A 30 -2.11 -2.45 -1.89
CA HIS A 30 -1.15 -1.98 -2.87
C HIS A 30 0.21 -1.69 -2.25
N LEU A 31 1.24 -1.77 -3.06
CA LEU A 31 2.56 -1.27 -2.73
C LEU A 31 3.11 -0.45 -3.89
N CYS A 32 3.60 0.75 -3.57
CA CYS A 32 4.28 1.64 -4.50
C CYS A 32 5.77 1.70 -4.18
N ASN A 33 6.59 1.35 -5.15
CA ASN A 33 8.02 1.54 -5.10
C ASN A 33 8.38 2.96 -5.55
N ASN A 34 8.61 3.87 -4.60
CA ASN A 34 9.01 5.26 -4.87
C ASN A 34 10.54 5.44 -4.92
N THR A 35 11.30 4.35 -4.93
CA THR A 35 12.76 4.40 -5.09
C THR A 35 13.19 4.47 -6.55
N GLY A 36 14.45 4.70 -6.78
CA GLY A 36 15.06 4.62 -8.12
C GLY A 36 15.55 3.23 -8.50
N SER A 37 15.29 2.19 -7.68
CA SER A 37 15.78 0.82 -7.85
C SER A 37 14.64 -0.15 -8.13
N ARG A 38 14.97 -1.31 -8.68
CA ARG A 38 14.05 -2.46 -8.68
C ARG A 38 14.04 -3.07 -7.29
N VAL A 39 12.86 -3.46 -6.83
CA VAL A 39 12.67 -4.05 -5.50
C VAL A 39 11.94 -5.38 -5.57
N GLY A 40 12.34 -6.32 -4.70
CA GLY A 40 11.59 -7.54 -4.44
C GLY A 40 10.77 -7.38 -3.18
N ILE A 41 9.51 -7.82 -3.20
CA ILE A 41 8.57 -7.68 -2.09
C ILE A 41 8.09 -9.06 -1.65
N ALA A 42 8.05 -9.26 -0.33
CA ALA A 42 7.32 -10.35 0.29
C ALA A 42 6.28 -9.79 1.27
N VAL A 43 5.12 -10.42 1.33
CA VAL A 43 3.97 -10.01 2.15
C VAL A 43 3.62 -11.12 3.13
N GLY A 44 3.38 -10.74 4.39
CA GLY A 44 2.84 -11.61 5.43
C GLY A 44 1.44 -11.15 5.83
N TYR A 45 0.50 -12.06 5.91
CA TYR A 45 -0.90 -11.75 6.22
C TYR A 45 -1.64 -12.94 6.82
N LYS A 46 -2.83 -12.69 7.34
CA LYS A 46 -3.79 -13.76 7.71
C LYS A 46 -4.71 -14.05 6.54
N ASP A 47 -4.78 -15.31 6.17
CA ASP A 47 -5.73 -15.82 5.18
C ASP A 47 -7.15 -15.87 5.77
N THR A 48 -8.14 -16.14 4.93
CA THR A 48 -9.57 -16.22 5.31
C THR A 48 -9.86 -17.29 6.34
N ASP A 49 -9.03 -18.35 6.43
CA ASP A 49 -9.10 -19.38 7.46
C ASP A 49 -8.43 -18.97 8.79
N GLY A 50 -7.87 -17.76 8.87
CA GLY A 50 -7.15 -17.23 10.04
C GLY A 50 -5.70 -17.71 10.14
N SER A 51 -5.22 -18.52 9.21
CA SER A 51 -3.83 -18.98 9.16
C SER A 51 -2.90 -17.84 8.70
N TRP A 52 -1.70 -17.80 9.26
CA TRP A 52 -0.64 -16.94 8.75
C TRP A 52 -0.09 -17.50 7.43
N VAL A 53 0.08 -16.61 6.47
CA VAL A 53 0.68 -16.89 5.17
C VAL A 53 1.75 -15.84 4.88
N THR A 54 2.86 -16.27 4.30
CA THR A 54 3.84 -15.39 3.67
C THR A 54 3.97 -15.74 2.20
N GLU A 55 3.96 -14.74 1.35
CA GLU A 55 4.10 -14.87 -0.09
C GLU A 55 5.18 -13.94 -0.62
N GLY A 56 5.85 -14.31 -1.67
CA GLY A 56 6.85 -13.57 -2.40
C GLY A 56 7.30 -14.35 -3.64
N TRP A 57 7.93 -13.76 -4.59
CA TRP A 57 8.38 -12.38 -4.64
C TRP A 57 7.60 -11.62 -5.71
N TRP A 58 7.09 -10.44 -5.37
CA TRP A 58 6.67 -9.47 -6.37
C TRP A 58 7.87 -8.59 -6.73
N ASN A 59 8.16 -8.49 -8.02
CA ASN A 59 9.29 -7.71 -8.51
C ASN A 59 8.78 -6.40 -9.12
N LEU A 60 8.98 -5.30 -8.41
CA LEU A 60 8.52 -3.98 -8.82
C LEU A 60 9.66 -3.17 -9.44
N SER A 61 9.40 -2.62 -10.62
CA SER A 61 10.30 -1.64 -11.24
C SER A 61 10.37 -0.35 -10.41
N ALA A 62 11.43 0.44 -10.61
CA ALA A 62 11.52 1.77 -10.05
C ALA A 62 10.28 2.61 -10.42
N ARG A 63 9.73 3.35 -9.45
CA ARG A 63 8.60 4.26 -9.64
C ARG A 63 7.31 3.57 -10.12
N SER A 64 7.08 2.32 -9.75
CA SER A 64 5.87 1.58 -10.08
C SER A 64 5.08 1.17 -8.84
N CYS A 65 3.80 0.89 -9.04
CA CYS A 65 2.90 0.37 -8.01
C CYS A 65 2.27 -0.94 -8.48
N GLU A 66 2.07 -1.87 -7.56
CA GLU A 66 1.44 -3.16 -7.82
C GLU A 66 0.41 -3.50 -6.74
N THR A 67 -0.56 -4.33 -7.13
CA THR A 67 -1.51 -4.92 -6.17
C THR A 67 -0.91 -6.20 -5.61
N MET A 68 -0.63 -6.20 -4.32
CA MET A 68 -0.11 -7.38 -3.61
C MET A 68 -1.22 -8.36 -3.28
N LEU A 69 -2.30 -7.87 -2.66
CA LEU A 69 -3.46 -8.68 -2.30
C LEU A 69 -4.71 -8.03 -2.88
N LYS A 70 -5.53 -8.83 -3.56
CA LYS A 70 -6.79 -8.39 -4.17
C LYS A 70 -7.96 -8.60 -3.22
N GLY A 71 -8.90 -7.67 -3.24
CA GLY A 71 -10.12 -7.73 -2.45
C GLY A 71 -9.99 -7.05 -1.09
N THR A 72 -11.12 -7.01 -0.38
CA THR A 72 -11.24 -6.30 0.90
C THR A 72 -10.26 -6.86 1.94
N LEU A 73 -9.49 -5.98 2.56
CA LEU A 73 -8.60 -6.33 3.66
C LEU A 73 -9.44 -6.82 4.86
N ILE A 74 -9.06 -7.98 5.41
CA ILE A 74 -9.79 -8.66 6.49
C ILE A 74 -9.09 -8.57 7.84
N ALA A 75 -7.87 -8.04 7.88
CA ALA A 75 -7.08 -7.88 9.09
C ALA A 75 -6.59 -6.44 9.23
N ARG A 76 -6.29 -6.03 10.45
CA ARG A 76 -5.69 -4.74 10.76
C ARG A 76 -4.20 -4.72 10.42
N PHE A 77 -3.47 -5.80 10.67
CA PHE A 77 -2.02 -5.87 10.54
C PHE A 77 -1.62 -6.73 9.35
N TYR A 78 -0.74 -6.17 8.53
CA TYR A 78 -0.03 -6.81 7.43
C TYR A 78 1.47 -6.63 7.63
N TYR A 79 2.27 -7.45 6.99
CA TYR A 79 3.71 -7.47 7.19
C TYR A 79 4.42 -7.45 5.85
N ILE A 80 5.46 -6.64 5.74
CA ILE A 80 6.22 -6.47 4.50
C ILE A 80 7.70 -6.71 4.77
N TYR A 81 8.33 -7.41 3.85
CA TYR A 81 9.77 -7.44 3.70
C TYR A 81 10.11 -7.07 2.25
N ALA A 82 11.10 -6.20 2.07
CA ALA A 82 11.51 -5.79 0.73
C ALA A 82 13.02 -5.72 0.63
N ILE A 83 13.56 -6.00 -0.56
CA ILE A 83 14.99 -5.93 -0.88
C ILE A 83 15.20 -5.04 -2.10
N ASP A 84 16.27 -4.25 -2.08
CA ASP A 84 16.72 -3.44 -3.21
C ASP A 84 17.71 -4.26 -4.05
N TYR A 85 17.32 -4.61 -5.29
CA TYR A 85 18.15 -5.43 -6.18
C TYR A 85 19.30 -4.67 -6.83
N ASP A 86 19.21 -3.35 -6.94
CA ASP A 86 20.15 -2.57 -7.74
C ASP A 86 21.24 -1.93 -6.88
N ARG A 87 20.88 -1.48 -5.66
CA ARG A 87 21.81 -0.81 -4.74
C ARG A 87 22.13 -1.63 -3.49
N GLY A 88 21.38 -2.70 -3.26
CA GLY A 88 21.43 -3.48 -2.04
C GLY A 88 20.70 -2.77 -0.88
N GLY A 89 20.52 -3.50 0.21
CA GLY A 89 19.75 -3.06 1.38
C GLY A 89 18.35 -3.66 1.39
N GLU A 90 17.66 -3.41 2.49
CA GLU A 90 16.35 -4.00 2.73
C GLU A 90 15.47 -3.09 3.58
N TRP A 91 14.17 -3.29 3.45
CA TRP A 91 13.15 -2.80 4.38
C TRP A 91 12.67 -3.99 5.19
N SER A 92 13.10 -4.06 6.42
CA SER A 92 12.86 -5.17 7.34
C SER A 92 12.32 -4.67 8.68
N GLY A 93 11.94 -5.60 9.57
CA GLY A 93 11.42 -5.28 10.90
C GLY A 93 11.59 -6.42 11.88
N GLN A 94 10.80 -6.39 12.98
CA GLN A 94 10.94 -7.32 14.09
C GLN A 94 9.90 -8.45 14.08
N ALA A 95 8.96 -8.45 13.14
CA ALA A 95 8.00 -9.54 12.97
C ALA A 95 8.64 -10.67 12.15
N TYR A 96 9.09 -11.72 12.83
CA TYR A 96 9.77 -12.81 12.14
C TYR A 96 8.78 -13.77 11.50
N MET A 97 8.94 -13.98 10.19
CA MET A 97 8.13 -14.88 9.36
C MET A 97 9.03 -15.75 8.48
N CYS A 98 8.45 -16.76 7.86
CA CYS A 98 9.18 -17.64 6.96
C CYS A 98 9.24 -17.07 5.54
N SER A 99 10.41 -17.16 4.91
CA SER A 99 10.63 -16.79 3.50
C SER A 99 11.59 -17.76 2.82
N ARG A 100 11.89 -17.55 1.55
CA ARG A 100 12.96 -18.21 0.80
C ARG A 100 13.31 -17.42 -0.46
N ASP A 101 14.46 -17.72 -1.08
CA ASP A 101 14.98 -16.98 -2.25
C ASP A 101 14.11 -17.06 -3.51
N LYS A 102 13.42 -18.19 -3.72
CA LYS A 102 12.53 -18.36 -4.89
C LYS A 102 11.12 -17.95 -4.54
N GLU A 103 10.28 -17.74 -5.56
CA GLU A 103 8.84 -17.54 -5.39
C GLU A 103 8.24 -18.55 -4.41
N PHE A 104 7.39 -18.09 -3.51
CA PHE A 104 6.86 -18.91 -2.43
C PHE A 104 5.48 -18.47 -1.95
N THR A 105 4.74 -19.44 -1.44
CA THR A 105 3.59 -19.30 -0.55
C THR A 105 3.80 -20.26 0.61
N ILE A 106 4.04 -19.71 1.81
CA ILE A 106 4.37 -20.49 3.00
C ILE A 106 3.28 -20.29 4.05
N LYS A 107 2.62 -21.37 4.48
CA LYS A 107 1.66 -21.34 5.59
C LYS A 107 2.40 -21.52 6.91
N GLY A 108 2.02 -20.69 7.90
CA GLY A 108 2.61 -20.68 9.25
C GLY A 108 3.93 -19.94 9.34
N THR A 109 4.16 -19.33 10.50
CA THR A 109 5.34 -18.49 10.79
C THR A 109 6.31 -19.14 11.77
N HIS A 110 6.05 -20.38 12.20
CA HIS A 110 6.85 -21.09 13.18
C HIS A 110 7.83 -22.05 12.51
N ASP A 111 8.94 -22.30 13.21
CA ASP A 111 9.93 -23.32 12.87
C ASP A 111 10.48 -23.21 11.44
N CYS A 112 10.64 -21.97 10.93
CA CYS A 112 11.05 -21.71 9.56
C CYS A 112 12.28 -22.53 9.17
N LEU A 113 13.36 -22.46 9.95
CA LEU A 113 14.62 -23.16 9.68
C LEU A 113 14.45 -24.67 9.68
N ALA A 114 13.71 -25.22 10.65
CA ALA A 114 13.45 -26.67 10.72
C ALA A 114 12.62 -27.19 9.54
N ARG A 115 11.83 -26.31 8.94
CA ARG A 115 11.01 -26.56 7.75
C ARG A 115 11.75 -26.30 6.43
N GLY A 116 13.02 -25.87 6.48
CA GLY A 116 13.83 -25.59 5.29
C GLY A 116 13.56 -24.21 4.67
N PHE A 117 13.08 -23.25 5.45
CA PHE A 117 12.83 -21.86 5.07
C PHE A 117 13.75 -20.92 5.84
N ASP A 118 13.93 -19.71 5.34
CA ASP A 118 14.59 -18.64 6.05
C ASP A 118 13.68 -18.01 7.10
N ARG A 119 14.27 -17.51 8.18
CA ARG A 119 13.58 -16.73 9.19
C ARG A 119 13.89 -15.25 8.97
N THR A 120 12.95 -14.53 8.40
CA THR A 120 13.12 -13.16 7.92
C THR A 120 12.30 -12.16 8.74
N GLY A 121 12.86 -11.00 9.01
CA GLY A 121 12.21 -9.93 9.75
C GLY A 121 11.36 -9.06 8.82
N PHE A 122 10.05 -9.04 9.02
CA PHE A 122 9.10 -8.18 8.31
C PHE A 122 8.77 -6.96 9.16
N PHE A 123 8.56 -5.80 8.55
CA PHE A 123 7.99 -4.66 9.25
C PHE A 123 6.46 -4.71 9.23
N GLU A 124 5.86 -4.22 10.31
CA GLU A 124 4.42 -4.22 10.49
C GLU A 124 3.78 -3.01 9.80
N VAL A 125 2.65 -3.26 9.15
CA VAL A 125 1.77 -2.27 8.53
C VAL A 125 0.44 -2.28 9.28
N ASP A 126 0.15 -1.24 10.04
CA ASP A 126 -1.14 -1.05 10.71
C ASP A 126 -2.10 -0.30 9.77
N THR A 127 -3.09 -1.00 9.26
CA THR A 127 -4.09 -0.43 8.35
C THR A 127 -5.23 0.30 9.08
N GLY A 128 -5.26 0.26 10.42
CA GLY A 128 -6.34 0.85 11.22
C GLY A 128 -7.72 0.27 10.88
N GLU A 129 -7.78 -1.03 10.49
CA GLU A 129 -9.00 -1.73 10.05
C GLU A 129 -9.59 -1.18 8.74
N GLN A 130 -8.82 -0.46 7.95
CA GLN A 130 -9.27 0.00 6.63
C GLN A 130 -9.33 -1.16 5.65
N ARG A 131 -10.26 -1.07 4.71
CA ARG A 131 -10.53 -2.12 3.72
C ARG A 131 -9.59 -2.10 2.53
N ALA A 132 -8.88 -0.99 2.34
CA ALA A 132 -7.88 -0.79 1.29
C ALA A 132 -6.68 -0.06 1.88
N TRP A 133 -5.47 -0.37 1.42
CA TRP A 133 -4.26 0.25 1.90
C TRP A 133 -3.18 0.34 0.82
N THR A 134 -2.34 1.38 0.89
CA THR A 134 -1.15 1.48 0.05
C THR A 134 0.08 1.73 0.90
N VAL A 135 1.05 0.84 0.79
CA VAL A 135 2.39 1.03 1.34
C VAL A 135 3.24 1.77 0.32
N GLN A 136 4.03 2.73 0.79
CA GLN A 136 4.99 3.47 -0.02
C GLN A 136 6.41 3.12 0.43
N LEU A 137 7.18 2.45 -0.42
CA LEU A 137 8.61 2.28 -0.20
C LEU A 137 9.33 3.52 -0.72
N THR A 138 10.11 4.14 0.17
CA THR A 138 10.99 5.27 -0.15
C THR A 138 12.43 4.85 0.08
N ASP A 139 13.39 5.63 -0.39
CA ASP A 139 14.80 5.38 -0.09
C ASP A 139 15.01 5.31 1.44
N THR A 140 15.89 4.42 1.88
CA THR A 140 16.05 3.97 3.29
C THR A 140 16.30 5.07 4.32
N ALA A 141 16.61 6.30 3.90
CA ALA A 141 16.77 7.44 4.80
C ALA A 141 15.48 7.88 5.52
N GLU A 142 14.30 7.52 5.01
CA GLU A 142 13.00 7.96 5.56
C GLU A 142 12.15 6.84 6.15
N GLY A 143 12.56 5.56 6.01
CA GLY A 143 11.77 4.40 6.42
C GLY A 143 10.47 4.23 5.60
N PRO A 144 9.75 3.12 5.77
CA PRO A 144 8.50 2.86 5.06
C PRO A 144 7.41 3.84 5.49
N GLN A 145 6.86 4.61 4.55
CA GLN A 145 5.71 5.47 4.83
C GLN A 145 4.40 4.73 4.56
N GLN A 146 3.58 4.63 5.58
CA GLN A 146 2.25 4.01 5.53
C GLN A 146 1.18 5.11 5.44
N ARG A 147 0.33 5.05 4.44
CA ARG A 147 -0.74 6.03 4.26
C ARG A 147 -2.07 5.35 3.90
N PRO A 148 -3.17 5.72 4.60
CA PRO A 148 -4.51 5.31 4.18
C PRO A 148 -4.84 5.88 2.81
N LEU A 149 -5.50 5.09 1.97
CA LEU A 149 -6.10 5.59 0.74
C LEU A 149 -7.39 6.34 1.09
N THR A 150 -7.29 7.67 1.21
CA THR A 150 -8.48 8.52 1.26
C THR A 150 -8.79 8.97 -0.17
N PRO A 151 -9.95 8.62 -0.75
CA PRO A 151 -10.31 9.10 -2.07
C PRO A 151 -10.40 10.64 -2.06
N GLY A 152 -9.54 11.30 -2.82
CA GLY A 152 -9.69 12.71 -3.17
C GLY A 152 -8.98 13.75 -2.30
N THR A 153 -8.04 13.40 -1.42
CA THR A 153 -7.26 14.41 -0.69
C THR A 153 -5.97 14.76 -1.44
N PRO A 154 -5.73 16.05 -1.80
CA PRO A 154 -4.45 16.49 -2.36
C PRO A 154 -3.33 16.30 -1.34
N VAL A 155 -2.22 15.73 -1.77
CA VAL A 155 -1.02 15.55 -0.94
C VAL A 155 -0.33 16.90 -0.76
N LEU A 156 -0.42 17.51 0.44
CA LEU A 156 0.45 18.61 0.81
C LEU A 156 1.86 18.07 1.10
N PRO A 157 2.92 18.70 0.58
CA PRO A 157 4.28 18.34 0.95
C PRO A 157 4.51 18.59 2.44
N THR A 158 5.01 17.57 3.15
CA THR A 158 5.38 17.68 4.58
C THR A 158 6.60 18.60 4.70
N PRO A 159 6.57 19.66 5.54
CA PRO A 159 7.75 20.47 5.80
C PRO A 159 8.82 19.60 6.48
N GLY A 160 10.04 19.63 5.91
CA GLY A 160 11.17 18.85 6.38
C GLY A 160 11.41 19.04 7.89
N ARG A 161 11.60 17.95 8.59
CA ARG A 161 11.98 17.91 10.00
C ARG A 161 13.38 18.51 10.11
N GLN A 162 13.52 19.68 10.71
CA GLN A 162 14.81 20.30 11.03
C GLN A 162 15.62 19.35 11.93
N ALA A 163 16.87 19.12 11.56
CA ALA A 163 17.81 18.39 12.38
C ALA A 163 17.98 19.08 13.76
N PRO A 164 18.13 18.33 14.86
CA PRO A 164 18.37 18.92 16.16
C PRO A 164 19.69 19.69 16.13
N SER A 165 19.64 20.98 16.50
CA SER A 165 20.78 21.88 16.65
C SER A 165 21.78 21.27 17.63
N GLN A 166 23.01 21.05 17.19
CA GLN A 166 24.12 20.66 18.07
C GLN A 166 24.37 21.77 19.08
N LEU A 167 24.28 21.46 20.37
CA LEU A 167 24.73 22.32 21.45
C LEU A 167 26.25 22.55 21.32
N PRO A 168 26.71 23.81 21.53
CA PRO A 168 28.15 24.09 21.52
C PRO A 168 28.86 23.43 22.69
N ARG A 169 29.93 22.68 22.39
CA ARG A 169 30.84 22.15 23.41
C ARG A 169 31.55 23.30 24.12
N GLY A 170 31.35 23.40 25.43
CA GLY A 170 32.10 24.28 26.29
C GLY A 170 33.58 23.91 26.34
N PRO A 171 34.48 24.89 26.69
CA PRO A 171 35.92 24.67 26.69
C PRO A 171 36.36 23.73 27.83
N ALA A 172 37.26 22.79 27.47
CA ALA A 172 37.98 21.97 28.43
C ALA A 172 38.91 22.79 29.29
N LYS A 173 38.90 22.59 30.60
CA LYS A 173 39.96 22.95 31.55
C LYS A 173 40.75 21.73 31.92
#